data_171b94ad2dcc3f9809eea4aecc1a11b6
#
_entry.id   171b94ad2dcc3f9809eea4aecc1a11b6
#
_cell.length_a   1.000
_cell.length_b   1.000
_cell.length_c   1.000
_cell.angle_alpha   90.00
_cell.angle_beta   90.00
_cell.angle_gamma   90.00
#
_symmetry.space_group_name_H-M   'P 1'
#
loop_
_entity.id
_entity.type
_entity.pdbx_description
1 polymer ?
#
loop_
_entity_poly.entity_id
_entity_poly.type
_entity_poly.pdbx_seq_one_letter_code
_entity_poly.pdbx_strand_id
1 'polypeptide(L)'
;MSCSKIFSGDLPELTYDIIKYLQNDYSTLYSCILVNRLWCRLAIPLLWEDPFSICTGNYNFIEMYLHNNLNNEFITKLNEYKMINNSLFTNTLFNYLSFLKYLNTHKFITSVDKWFESVIRNRKFEIRDLFKDFDLVSKLIFKIFIENEIKLYTLEIWIPSTYYITYFNEILELILQNQNFIHNIENLKLYINFYDENMVINNHILKVIHLHQNLKKILIGSGYESLCQSLLLSKDYNCSNTLNTITFYYVDFRVIINLDKILEQLNVLESIHIINCSFLNDNSFTQQIINLSKPFKLKSLILNEVLQFKSFQKLLLKSGDYLENFGLELNYGLSSRQALLGLIIKHCKNIKFLDLCEFEHQTTYKIFDLIENIKQNLNYLSINIWKDNNLTIGSSIILKNLGQALPSKLEYLSLILTVKESDFKAFLENSQDVFINKLLIKLQRGSDNISHYIKEYIMKRENK
;
A
#
# COMPACT_ATOMS: atom_id res chain seq x y z
N MET A 1 -5.29 -35.76 11.12
CA MET A 1 -3.85 -35.83 10.71
C MET A 1 -3.01 -35.43 11.90
N SER A 2 -1.95 -36.21 12.21
CA SER A 2 -1.07 -35.85 13.32
C SER A 2 -0.20 -34.63 12.89
N CYS A 3 -0.09 -33.62 13.75
CA CYS A 3 0.77 -32.46 13.55
C CYS A 3 2.24 -32.85 13.28
N SER A 4 2.67 -34.03 13.76
CA SER A 4 4.01 -34.55 13.54
C SER A 4 4.38 -34.71 12.06
N LYS A 5 3.44 -35.03 11.17
CA LYS A 5 3.71 -35.17 9.72
C LYS A 5 4.05 -33.85 9.03
N ILE A 6 3.50 -32.72 9.50
CA ILE A 6 3.81 -31.39 8.96
C ILE A 6 5.25 -31.02 9.33
N PHE A 7 5.66 -31.30 10.55
CA PHE A 7 7.02 -30.99 11.04
C PHE A 7 8.09 -31.93 10.50
N SER A 8 7.74 -33.19 10.15
CA SER A 8 8.66 -34.16 9.55
C SER A 8 8.95 -33.87 8.07
N GLY A 9 8.17 -33.03 7.43
CA GLY A 9 8.32 -32.69 6.00
C GLY A 9 7.59 -33.63 5.04
N ASP A 10 6.69 -34.47 5.53
CA ASP A 10 5.93 -35.42 4.71
C ASP A 10 4.85 -34.72 3.85
N LEU A 11 4.59 -33.41 4.08
CA LEU A 11 3.60 -32.60 3.37
C LEU A 11 4.20 -31.21 3.04
N PRO A 12 5.14 -31.12 2.09
CA PRO A 12 5.85 -29.88 1.79
C PRO A 12 4.94 -28.78 1.23
N GLU A 13 3.88 -29.12 0.48
CA GLU A 13 2.91 -28.18 -0.08
C GLU A 13 2.10 -27.52 1.04
N LEU A 14 1.60 -28.30 2.00
CA LEU A 14 0.86 -27.78 3.14
C LEU A 14 1.77 -26.93 4.05
N THR A 15 3.02 -27.35 4.22
CA THR A 15 4.03 -26.58 4.96
C THR A 15 4.29 -25.23 4.27
N TYR A 16 4.40 -25.23 2.94
CA TYR A 16 4.55 -23.99 2.16
C TYR A 16 3.35 -23.06 2.33
N ASP A 17 2.12 -23.57 2.23
CA ASP A 17 0.92 -22.75 2.39
C ASP A 17 0.83 -22.13 3.80
N ILE A 18 1.20 -22.86 4.84
CA ILE A 18 1.28 -22.35 6.21
C ILE A 18 2.32 -21.25 6.33
N ILE A 19 3.54 -21.48 5.82
CA ILE A 19 4.63 -20.49 5.89
C ILE A 19 4.28 -19.25 5.04
N LYS A 20 3.64 -19.42 3.88
CA LYS A 20 3.19 -18.33 3.03
C LYS A 20 2.14 -17.45 3.71
N TYR A 21 1.30 -18.01 4.57
CA TYR A 21 0.36 -17.22 5.36
C TYR A 21 1.07 -16.23 6.30
N LEU A 22 2.31 -16.53 6.67
CA LEU A 22 3.17 -15.70 7.53
C LEU A 22 4.01 -14.67 6.75
N GLN A 23 3.83 -14.53 5.44
CA GLN A 23 4.70 -13.68 4.58
C GLN A 23 4.80 -12.21 5.03
N ASN A 24 3.80 -11.69 5.76
CA ASN A 24 3.80 -10.33 6.31
C ASN A 24 4.28 -10.25 7.77
N ASP A 25 4.56 -11.38 8.41
CA ASP A 25 5.13 -11.47 9.76
C ASP A 25 6.59 -11.93 9.67
N TYR A 26 7.48 -10.97 9.43
CA TYR A 26 8.91 -11.22 9.24
C TYR A 26 9.56 -11.88 10.46
N SER A 27 9.10 -11.58 11.68
CA SER A 27 9.64 -12.18 12.91
C SER A 27 9.35 -13.67 12.99
N THR A 28 8.10 -14.05 12.74
CA THR A 28 7.69 -15.46 12.72
C THR A 28 8.31 -16.17 11.52
N LEU A 29 8.37 -15.54 10.36
CA LEU A 29 9.00 -16.11 9.16
C LEU A 29 10.51 -16.35 9.37
N TYR A 30 11.20 -15.42 10.05
CA TYR A 30 12.59 -15.61 10.46
C TYR A 30 12.76 -16.81 11.42
N SER A 31 11.84 -16.98 12.36
CA SER A 31 11.84 -18.13 13.26
C SER A 31 11.65 -19.47 12.52
N CYS A 32 10.89 -19.47 11.42
CA CYS A 32 10.69 -20.65 10.57
C CYS A 32 12.00 -21.15 9.95
N ILE A 33 12.98 -20.27 9.66
CA ILE A 33 14.29 -20.67 9.13
C ILE A 33 15.04 -21.59 10.09
N LEU A 34 14.82 -21.44 11.39
CA LEU A 34 15.53 -22.14 12.45
C LEU A 34 14.91 -23.51 12.80
N VAL A 35 13.72 -23.85 12.24
CA VAL A 35 13.00 -25.08 12.58
C VAL A 35 13.71 -26.33 12.02
N ASN A 36 13.91 -26.38 10.71
CA ASN A 36 14.64 -27.45 10.01
C ASN A 36 15.01 -27.02 8.57
N ARG A 37 15.72 -27.89 7.83
CA ARG A 37 16.18 -27.59 6.46
C ARG A 37 15.03 -27.35 5.46
N LEU A 38 13.90 -28.04 5.60
CA LEU A 38 12.75 -27.86 4.71
C LEU A 38 12.12 -26.48 4.97
N TRP A 39 11.83 -26.16 6.21
CA TRP A 39 11.27 -24.87 6.60
C TRP A 39 12.19 -23.72 6.19
N CYS A 40 13.50 -23.86 6.37
CA CYS A 40 14.48 -22.89 5.89
C CYS A 40 14.37 -22.68 4.38
N ARG A 41 14.31 -23.74 3.57
CA ARG A 41 14.18 -23.65 2.11
C ARG A 41 12.87 -23.00 1.65
N LEU A 42 11.80 -23.15 2.41
CA LEU A 42 10.49 -22.57 2.09
C LEU A 42 10.36 -21.13 2.58
N ALA A 43 10.96 -20.78 3.73
CA ALA A 43 10.85 -19.44 4.33
C ALA A 43 11.82 -18.42 3.71
N ILE A 44 13.05 -18.82 3.35
CA ILE A 44 14.05 -17.91 2.77
C ILE A 44 13.54 -17.21 1.50
N PRO A 45 12.95 -17.90 0.51
CA PRO A 45 12.39 -17.21 -0.66
C PRO A 45 11.37 -16.11 -0.30
N LEU A 46 10.48 -16.38 0.67
CA LEU A 46 9.46 -15.42 1.11
C LEU A 46 10.05 -14.21 1.84
N LEU A 47 11.08 -14.40 2.65
CA LEU A 47 11.81 -13.32 3.30
C LEU A 47 12.54 -12.41 2.30
N TRP A 48 13.00 -12.96 1.18
CA TRP A 48 13.77 -12.24 0.18
C TRP A 48 12.94 -11.74 -1.00
N GLU A 49 11.62 -11.90 -0.94
CA GLU A 49 10.72 -11.31 -1.95
C GLU A 49 10.70 -9.77 -1.89
N ASP A 50 10.76 -9.17 -0.69
CA ASP A 50 10.78 -7.71 -0.47
C ASP A 50 11.69 -7.32 0.71
N PRO A 51 13.00 -7.58 0.62
CA PRO A 51 13.93 -7.38 1.74
C PRO A 51 14.13 -5.91 2.10
N PHE A 52 13.93 -5.00 1.14
CA PHE A 52 14.06 -3.55 1.37
C PHE A 52 12.91 -2.96 2.20
N SER A 53 11.81 -3.68 2.37
CA SER A 53 10.69 -3.27 3.21
C SER A 53 10.85 -3.68 4.69
N ILE A 54 11.85 -4.49 5.00
CA ILE A 54 12.09 -5.01 6.35
C ILE A 54 12.89 -3.98 7.16
N CYS A 55 12.25 -3.33 8.13
CA CYS A 55 12.88 -2.32 8.99
C CYS A 55 13.62 -2.97 10.17
N THR A 56 14.66 -3.76 9.93
CA THR A 56 15.43 -4.43 11.00
C THR A 56 16.56 -3.56 11.57
N GLY A 57 16.89 -2.42 10.96
CA GLY A 57 18.07 -1.62 11.31
C GLY A 57 19.41 -2.27 10.93
N ASN A 58 19.41 -3.51 10.43
CA ASN A 58 20.58 -4.21 9.91
C ASN A 58 20.48 -4.31 8.39
N TYR A 59 21.38 -3.63 7.69
CA TYR A 59 21.41 -3.54 6.23
C TYR A 59 22.47 -4.46 5.58
N ASN A 60 23.11 -5.35 6.35
CA ASN A 60 24.15 -6.25 5.84
C ASN A 60 23.61 -7.25 4.79
N PHE A 61 22.31 -7.40 4.65
CA PHE A 61 21.69 -8.18 3.58
C PHE A 61 22.06 -7.65 2.18
N ILE A 62 22.45 -6.38 2.05
CA ILE A 62 22.96 -5.80 0.81
C ILE A 62 24.18 -6.56 0.31
N GLU A 63 25.05 -7.02 1.22
CA GLU A 63 26.26 -7.80 0.88
C GLU A 63 25.90 -9.10 0.14
N MET A 64 24.74 -9.70 0.43
CA MET A 64 24.31 -10.93 -0.24
C MET A 64 24.04 -10.72 -1.73
N TYR A 65 23.65 -9.53 -2.15
CA TYR A 65 23.50 -9.19 -3.56
C TYR A 65 24.83 -8.95 -4.26
N LEU A 66 25.84 -8.53 -3.52
CA LEU A 66 27.21 -8.32 -4.04
C LEU A 66 27.96 -9.65 -4.16
N HIS A 67 27.59 -10.68 -3.35
CA HIS A 67 28.22 -11.99 -3.41
C HIS A 67 28.14 -12.62 -4.81
N ASN A 68 29.28 -13.06 -5.33
CA ASN A 68 29.43 -13.78 -6.60
C ASN A 68 28.95 -13.03 -7.86
N ASN A 69 28.44 -11.78 -7.71
CA ASN A 69 27.91 -11.01 -8.83
C ASN A 69 28.79 -9.82 -9.21
N LEU A 70 29.92 -9.65 -8.50
CA LEU A 70 30.88 -8.58 -8.78
C LEU A 70 31.84 -8.99 -9.91
N ASN A 71 31.88 -8.21 -10.96
CA ASN A 71 32.96 -8.32 -11.95
C ASN A 71 34.25 -7.67 -11.41
N ASN A 72 35.39 -7.93 -12.07
CA ASN A 72 36.69 -7.42 -11.63
C ASN A 72 36.75 -5.89 -11.54
N GLU A 73 36.02 -5.16 -12.38
CA GLU A 73 35.94 -3.70 -12.34
C GLU A 73 35.30 -3.21 -11.04
N PHE A 74 34.20 -3.84 -10.64
CA PHE A 74 33.49 -3.50 -9.41
C PHE A 74 34.28 -3.89 -8.17
N ILE A 75 34.92 -5.07 -8.19
CA ILE A 75 35.82 -5.49 -7.12
C ILE A 75 36.93 -4.46 -6.92
N THR A 76 37.52 -3.96 -8.01
CA THR A 76 38.56 -2.95 -7.95
C THR A 76 38.07 -1.66 -7.32
N LYS A 77 36.91 -1.14 -7.78
CA LYS A 77 36.30 0.08 -7.22
C LYS A 77 35.94 -0.08 -5.73
N LEU A 78 35.27 -1.19 -5.36
CA LEU A 78 34.93 -1.43 -3.96
C LEU A 78 36.18 -1.64 -3.08
N ASN A 79 37.27 -2.19 -3.62
CA ASN A 79 38.56 -2.32 -2.93
C ASN A 79 39.24 -0.96 -2.72
N GLU A 80 39.16 -0.03 -3.68
CA GLU A 80 39.63 1.35 -3.51
C GLU A 80 39.02 1.99 -2.29
N TYR A 81 37.69 1.72 -2.07
CA TYR A 81 36.95 2.15 -0.88
C TYR A 81 37.15 1.22 0.33
N LYS A 82 37.98 0.16 0.21
CA LYS A 82 38.19 -0.85 1.25
C LYS A 82 36.85 -1.44 1.79
N MET A 83 35.83 -1.51 0.97
CA MET A 83 34.50 -1.97 1.35
C MET A 83 34.36 -3.48 1.30
N ILE A 84 35.28 -4.17 0.62
CA ILE A 84 35.25 -5.63 0.48
C ILE A 84 36.03 -6.26 1.63
N ASN A 85 35.35 -7.09 2.41
CA ASN A 85 35.98 -8.06 3.30
C ASN A 85 36.13 -9.39 2.56
N ASN A 86 37.15 -10.19 2.90
CA ASN A 86 37.36 -11.53 2.30
C ASN A 86 36.15 -12.47 2.46
N SER A 87 35.21 -12.17 3.35
CA SER A 87 33.94 -12.89 3.52
C SER A 87 32.98 -12.77 2.33
N LEU A 88 33.14 -11.74 1.48
CA LEU A 88 32.28 -11.55 0.28
C LEU A 88 32.54 -12.57 -0.84
N PHE A 89 33.60 -13.38 -0.73
CA PHE A 89 33.95 -14.41 -1.74
C PHE A 89 33.51 -15.83 -1.35
N THR A 90 32.73 -16.01 -0.28
CA THR A 90 32.21 -17.33 0.10
C THR A 90 30.91 -17.63 -0.67
N ASN A 91 30.76 -18.89 -1.13
CA ASN A 91 29.54 -19.31 -1.79
C ASN A 91 28.32 -19.17 -0.87
N THR A 92 27.27 -18.51 -1.34
CA THR A 92 25.99 -18.43 -0.64
C THR A 92 25.20 -19.74 -0.82
N LEU A 93 24.40 -20.09 0.20
CA LEU A 93 23.55 -21.30 0.16
C LEU A 93 22.38 -21.16 -0.86
N PHE A 94 21.99 -19.93 -1.17
CA PHE A 94 20.86 -19.63 -2.04
C PHE A 94 21.24 -18.55 -3.05
N ASN A 95 20.59 -18.59 -4.21
CA ASN A 95 20.59 -17.45 -5.14
C ASN A 95 19.56 -16.42 -4.69
N TYR A 96 19.96 -15.49 -3.81
CA TYR A 96 19.08 -14.49 -3.22
C TYR A 96 18.49 -13.53 -4.24
N LEU A 97 19.19 -13.25 -5.36
CA LEU A 97 18.71 -12.42 -6.45
C LEU A 97 17.43 -12.98 -7.09
N SER A 98 17.34 -14.30 -7.22
CA SER A 98 16.19 -14.98 -7.86
C SER A 98 14.89 -14.85 -7.03
N PHE A 99 14.96 -14.48 -5.77
CA PHE A 99 13.81 -14.37 -4.89
C PHE A 99 13.18 -12.98 -4.91
N LEU A 100 13.91 -11.94 -5.36
CA LEU A 100 13.42 -10.56 -5.37
C LEU A 100 12.24 -10.41 -6.33
N LYS A 101 11.06 -10.04 -5.79
CA LYS A 101 9.83 -9.82 -6.56
C LYS A 101 9.29 -8.40 -6.44
N TYR A 102 9.60 -7.70 -5.35
CA TYR A 102 9.10 -6.38 -5.07
C TYR A 102 10.28 -5.43 -4.89
N LEU A 103 10.32 -4.37 -5.67
CA LEU A 103 11.38 -3.36 -5.60
C LEU A 103 10.76 -1.97 -5.49
N ASN A 104 10.90 -1.34 -4.33
CA ASN A 104 10.64 0.07 -4.11
C ASN A 104 11.95 0.83 -4.19
N THR A 105 12.09 1.72 -5.17
CA THR A 105 13.35 2.40 -5.44
C THR A 105 13.82 3.30 -4.29
N HIS A 106 12.91 3.95 -3.57
CA HIS A 106 13.28 4.77 -2.41
C HIS A 106 13.77 3.92 -1.23
N LYS A 107 13.08 2.82 -0.92
CA LYS A 107 13.51 1.90 0.13
C LYS A 107 14.84 1.24 -0.22
N PHE A 108 15.04 0.87 -1.48
CA PHE A 108 16.31 0.36 -2.00
C PHE A 108 17.42 1.37 -1.77
N ILE A 109 17.28 2.60 -2.27
CA ILE A 109 18.27 3.67 -2.10
C ILE A 109 18.59 3.91 -0.62
N THR A 110 17.53 4.05 0.21
CA THR A 110 17.69 4.27 1.65
C THR A 110 18.42 3.13 2.35
N SER A 111 18.17 1.89 1.94
CA SER A 111 18.84 0.72 2.51
C SER A 111 20.32 0.65 2.12
N VAL A 112 20.64 0.96 0.85
CA VAL A 112 22.01 1.02 0.37
C VAL A 112 22.78 2.16 1.05
N ASP A 113 22.16 3.33 1.24
CA ASP A 113 22.73 4.48 1.94
C ASP A 113 23.10 4.13 3.39
N LYS A 114 22.19 3.55 4.13
CA LYS A 114 22.42 3.14 5.51
C LYS A 114 23.45 2.00 5.64
N TRP A 115 23.48 1.07 4.70
CA TRP A 115 24.52 0.06 4.65
C TRP A 115 25.87 0.73 4.38
N PHE A 116 25.94 1.59 3.37
CA PHE A 116 27.14 2.32 3.01
C PHE A 116 27.67 3.15 4.19
N GLU A 117 26.82 3.92 4.86
CA GLU A 117 27.16 4.65 6.09
C GLU A 117 27.74 3.72 7.17
N SER A 118 27.17 2.54 7.36
CA SER A 118 27.64 1.58 8.37
C SER A 118 29.04 1.05 8.08
N VAL A 119 29.34 0.85 6.78
CA VAL A 119 30.66 0.36 6.33
C VAL A 119 31.74 1.44 6.46
N ILE A 120 31.38 2.71 6.20
CA ILE A 120 32.35 3.84 6.22
C ILE A 120 32.48 4.51 7.58
N ARG A 121 31.57 4.32 8.53
CA ARG A 121 31.50 4.99 9.85
C ARG A 121 32.84 5.01 10.62
N ASN A 122 33.67 4.01 10.39
CA ASN A 122 34.98 3.89 11.04
C ASN A 122 36.13 4.51 10.25
N ARG A 123 35.84 5.30 9.21
CA ARG A 123 36.83 5.82 8.27
C ARG A 123 36.74 7.34 8.15
N LYS A 124 37.91 8.02 8.05
CA LYS A 124 37.99 9.46 7.81
C LYS A 124 37.93 9.71 6.29
N PHE A 125 36.73 9.99 5.76
CA PHE A 125 36.54 10.42 4.36
C PHE A 125 36.03 11.86 4.30
N GLU A 126 36.33 12.56 3.20
CA GLU A 126 35.72 13.86 2.91
C GLU A 126 34.28 13.67 2.43
N ILE A 127 33.37 14.50 2.92
CA ILE A 127 31.92 14.39 2.68
C ILE A 127 31.57 14.45 1.17
N ARG A 128 32.33 15.18 0.36
CA ARG A 128 32.06 15.34 -1.08
C ARG A 128 32.28 14.08 -1.90
N ASP A 129 33.20 13.23 -1.52
CA ASP A 129 33.51 12.00 -2.23
C ASP A 129 32.48 10.91 -1.89
N LEU A 130 31.90 10.96 -0.69
CA LEU A 130 30.91 10.01 -0.19
C LEU A 130 29.63 9.96 -1.03
N PHE A 131 29.13 11.09 -1.52
CA PHE A 131 27.91 11.12 -2.34
C PHE A 131 28.08 10.49 -3.72
N LYS A 132 29.23 10.74 -4.37
CA LYS A 132 29.55 10.12 -5.67
C LYS A 132 29.70 8.60 -5.54
N ASP A 133 30.29 8.17 -4.46
CA ASP A 133 30.54 6.77 -4.17
C ASP A 133 29.23 6.00 -3.86
N PHE A 134 28.33 6.64 -3.13
CA PHE A 134 27.00 6.12 -2.85
C PHE A 134 26.17 5.91 -4.14
N ASP A 135 26.11 6.91 -5.00
CA ASP A 135 25.43 6.82 -6.31
C ASP A 135 26.03 5.69 -7.15
N LEU A 136 27.34 5.55 -7.15
CA LEU A 136 28.03 4.48 -7.85
C LEU A 136 27.61 3.10 -7.33
N VAL A 137 27.65 2.88 -6.00
CA VAL A 137 27.31 1.58 -5.39
C VAL A 137 25.85 1.23 -5.66
N SER A 138 24.93 2.18 -5.52
CA SER A 138 23.51 1.97 -5.80
C SER A 138 23.26 1.57 -7.25
N LYS A 139 23.91 2.24 -8.21
CA LYS A 139 23.86 1.89 -9.64
C LYS A 139 24.44 0.51 -9.92
N LEU A 140 25.54 0.16 -9.24
CA LEU A 140 26.16 -1.17 -9.39
C LEU A 140 25.21 -2.29 -8.96
N ILE A 141 24.58 -2.15 -7.79
CA ILE A 141 23.60 -3.15 -7.31
C ILE A 141 22.42 -3.23 -8.27
N PHE A 142 21.92 -2.09 -8.76
CA PHE A 142 20.82 -2.09 -9.72
C PHE A 142 21.22 -2.74 -11.04
N LYS A 143 22.45 -2.52 -11.51
CA LYS A 143 23.00 -3.19 -12.69
C LYS A 143 23.10 -4.71 -12.50
N ILE A 144 23.51 -5.17 -11.30
CA ILE A 144 23.49 -6.62 -10.96
C ILE A 144 22.07 -7.18 -11.07
N PHE A 145 21.04 -6.45 -10.62
CA PHE A 145 19.65 -6.88 -10.75
C PHE A 145 19.24 -7.06 -12.22
N ILE A 146 19.63 -6.14 -13.08
CA ILE A 146 19.34 -6.19 -14.52
C ILE A 146 20.11 -7.33 -15.20
N GLU A 147 21.43 -7.44 -14.97
CA GLU A 147 22.30 -8.44 -15.61
C GLU A 147 21.93 -9.88 -15.20
N ASN A 148 21.38 -10.07 -14.00
CA ASN A 148 20.90 -11.37 -13.55
C ASN A 148 19.42 -11.63 -13.92
N GLU A 149 18.82 -10.79 -14.75
CA GLU A 149 17.46 -10.94 -15.27
C GLU A 149 16.44 -11.26 -14.15
N ILE A 150 16.52 -10.56 -13.00
CA ILE A 150 15.59 -10.78 -11.91
C ILE A 150 14.14 -10.56 -12.39
N LYS A 151 13.23 -11.41 -11.93
CA LYS A 151 11.82 -11.38 -12.34
C LYS A 151 10.99 -10.60 -11.33
N LEU A 152 11.03 -9.28 -11.42
CA LEU A 152 10.19 -8.43 -10.60
C LEU A 152 8.71 -8.62 -10.95
N TYR A 153 7.88 -8.72 -9.91
CA TYR A 153 6.43 -8.70 -10.02
C TYR A 153 5.88 -7.28 -9.83
N THR A 154 6.50 -6.51 -8.93
CA THR A 154 6.13 -5.12 -8.66
C THR A 154 7.37 -4.24 -8.68
N LEU A 155 7.29 -3.16 -9.46
CA LEU A 155 8.25 -2.04 -9.42
C LEU A 155 7.54 -0.79 -8.92
N GLU A 156 8.10 -0.19 -7.88
CA GLU A 156 7.63 1.08 -7.34
C GLU A 156 8.72 2.14 -7.52
N ILE A 157 8.47 3.10 -8.41
CA ILE A 157 9.36 4.22 -8.68
C ILE A 157 8.90 5.37 -7.81
N TRP A 158 9.68 5.65 -6.76
CA TRP A 158 9.41 6.76 -5.86
C TRP A 158 10.60 7.72 -5.84
N ILE A 159 10.37 8.94 -6.31
CA ILE A 159 11.37 10.00 -6.37
C ILE A 159 11.04 11.01 -5.26
N PRO A 160 11.76 10.98 -4.13
CA PRO A 160 11.43 11.77 -2.94
C PRO A 160 11.80 13.25 -3.06
N SER A 161 12.79 13.60 -3.88
CA SER A 161 13.24 14.97 -4.08
C SER A 161 13.99 15.16 -5.40
N THR A 162 14.14 16.41 -5.82
CA THR A 162 14.91 16.80 -7.03
C THR A 162 16.37 16.36 -7.00
N TYR A 163 16.95 16.18 -5.81
CA TYR A 163 18.30 15.69 -5.63
C TYR A 163 18.56 14.34 -6.33
N TYR A 164 17.57 13.45 -6.33
CA TYR A 164 17.70 12.12 -6.92
C TYR A 164 17.38 12.06 -8.43
N ILE A 165 17.04 13.17 -9.06
CA ILE A 165 16.58 13.18 -10.47
C ILE A 165 17.63 12.58 -11.42
N THR A 166 18.89 13.00 -11.29
CA THR A 166 19.98 12.50 -12.14
C THR A 166 20.17 10.99 -11.96
N TYR A 167 20.18 10.54 -10.72
CA TYR A 167 20.29 9.13 -10.37
C TYR A 167 19.15 8.30 -11.01
N PHE A 168 17.91 8.77 -10.87
CA PHE A 168 16.77 8.07 -11.44
C PHE A 168 16.77 8.06 -12.95
N ASN A 169 17.22 9.13 -13.61
CA ASN A 169 17.38 9.15 -15.06
C ASN A 169 18.32 8.03 -15.52
N GLU A 170 19.47 7.88 -14.89
CA GLU A 170 20.42 6.84 -15.23
C GLU A 170 19.88 5.42 -14.98
N ILE A 171 19.15 5.22 -13.88
CA ILE A 171 18.47 3.93 -13.60
C ILE A 171 17.41 3.62 -14.67
N LEU A 172 16.61 4.60 -15.06
CA LEU A 172 15.59 4.41 -16.10
C LEU A 172 16.21 4.15 -17.45
N GLU A 173 17.35 4.77 -17.78
CA GLU A 173 18.11 4.46 -18.98
C GLU A 173 18.63 3.02 -18.99
N LEU A 174 19.18 2.54 -17.86
CA LEU A 174 19.60 1.15 -17.71
C LEU A 174 18.43 0.18 -17.91
N ILE A 175 17.25 0.49 -17.36
CA ILE A 175 16.03 -0.29 -17.55
C ILE A 175 15.65 -0.32 -19.04
N LEU A 176 15.66 0.84 -19.73
CA LEU A 176 15.28 0.95 -21.13
C LEU A 176 16.22 0.19 -22.08
N GLN A 177 17.49 0.10 -21.72
CA GLN A 177 18.49 -0.68 -22.47
C GLN A 177 18.30 -2.19 -22.30
N ASN A 178 17.59 -2.64 -21.26
CA ASN A 178 17.42 -4.04 -20.87
C ASN A 178 15.93 -4.40 -20.76
N GLN A 179 15.25 -4.47 -21.89
CA GLN A 179 13.79 -4.65 -21.94
C GLN A 179 13.29 -5.92 -21.22
N ASN A 180 14.07 -6.99 -21.18
CA ASN A 180 13.72 -8.23 -20.49
C ASN A 180 13.45 -8.02 -18.98
N PHE A 181 14.10 -7.04 -18.36
CA PHE A 181 13.88 -6.68 -16.96
C PHE A 181 12.45 -6.23 -16.68
N ILE A 182 11.80 -5.60 -17.68
CA ILE A 182 10.45 -5.03 -17.55
C ILE A 182 9.35 -6.06 -17.79
N HIS A 183 9.61 -7.08 -18.59
CA HIS A 183 8.57 -7.99 -19.12
C HIS A 183 7.75 -8.71 -18.03
N ASN A 184 8.31 -8.96 -16.88
CA ASN A 184 7.65 -9.69 -15.79
C ASN A 184 6.90 -8.78 -14.80
N ILE A 185 7.03 -7.46 -14.94
CA ILE A 185 6.39 -6.53 -14.02
C ILE A 185 4.90 -6.45 -14.35
N GLU A 186 4.07 -6.91 -13.43
CA GLU A 186 2.61 -6.83 -13.54
C GLU A 186 2.04 -5.60 -12.82
N ASN A 187 2.76 -5.08 -11.82
CA ASN A 187 2.32 -3.94 -11.03
C ASN A 187 3.36 -2.83 -11.07
N LEU A 188 2.98 -1.66 -11.54
CA LEU A 188 3.82 -0.46 -11.57
C LEU A 188 3.20 0.61 -10.67
N LYS A 189 4.01 1.18 -9.75
CA LYS A 189 3.60 2.28 -8.91
C LYS A 189 4.54 3.46 -9.09
N LEU A 190 3.97 4.65 -9.28
CA LEU A 190 4.70 5.87 -9.61
C LEU A 190 4.37 6.96 -8.59
N TYR A 191 5.39 7.50 -7.90
CA TYR A 191 5.26 8.60 -6.94
C TYR A 191 6.35 9.65 -7.14
N ILE A 192 5.98 10.94 -7.19
CA ILE A 192 6.90 12.07 -7.10
C ILE A 192 6.45 12.98 -5.96
N ASN A 193 7.37 13.39 -5.08
CA ASN A 193 7.08 14.27 -3.94
C ASN A 193 7.38 15.76 -4.20
N PHE A 194 7.59 16.17 -5.44
CA PHE A 194 7.90 17.56 -5.76
C PHE A 194 7.24 17.98 -7.07
N TYR A 195 6.86 19.26 -7.14
CA TYR A 195 6.28 19.88 -8.32
C TYR A 195 7.42 20.34 -9.27
N ASP A 196 8.05 19.43 -9.97
CA ASP A 196 8.99 19.77 -11.03
C ASP A 196 8.61 18.98 -12.28
N GLU A 197 8.20 19.68 -13.32
CA GLU A 197 7.92 19.07 -14.62
C GLU A 197 9.24 18.69 -15.32
N ASN A 198 9.99 17.76 -14.71
CA ASN A 198 11.18 17.24 -15.37
C ASN A 198 10.78 16.35 -16.54
N MET A 199 10.68 16.97 -17.71
CA MET A 199 10.26 16.32 -18.95
C MET A 199 11.12 15.08 -19.29
N VAL A 200 12.38 15.03 -18.86
CA VAL A 200 13.29 13.93 -19.16
C VAL A 200 12.88 12.66 -18.42
N ILE A 201 12.63 12.76 -17.10
CA ILE A 201 12.14 11.63 -16.30
C ILE A 201 10.80 11.14 -16.82
N ASN A 202 9.87 12.07 -17.08
CA ASN A 202 8.56 11.74 -17.60
C ASN A 202 8.65 10.97 -18.92
N ASN A 203 9.54 11.38 -19.83
CA ASN A 203 9.76 10.70 -21.09
C ASN A 203 10.37 9.29 -20.90
N HIS A 204 11.29 9.10 -19.95
CA HIS A 204 11.85 7.78 -19.65
C HIS A 204 10.79 6.85 -19.06
N ILE A 205 9.99 7.33 -18.11
CA ILE A 205 8.88 6.56 -17.53
C ILE A 205 7.84 6.19 -18.58
N LEU A 206 7.47 7.13 -19.46
CA LEU A 206 6.58 6.85 -20.60
C LEU A 206 7.12 5.70 -21.46
N LYS A 207 8.41 5.74 -21.82
CA LYS A 207 9.05 4.67 -22.59
C LYS A 207 9.03 3.35 -21.83
N VAL A 208 9.33 3.36 -20.52
CA VAL A 208 9.25 2.15 -19.67
C VAL A 208 7.86 1.55 -19.74
N ILE A 209 6.82 2.37 -19.64
CA ILE A 209 5.44 1.88 -19.66
C ILE A 209 5.04 1.37 -21.06
N HIS A 210 5.47 2.07 -22.13
CA HIS A 210 5.21 1.61 -23.52
C HIS A 210 5.85 0.26 -23.83
N LEU A 211 6.95 -0.07 -23.18
CA LEU A 211 7.61 -1.37 -23.31
C LEU A 211 6.90 -2.49 -22.53
N HIS A 212 6.01 -2.12 -21.58
CA HIS A 212 5.26 -3.11 -20.82
C HIS A 212 4.16 -3.77 -21.65
N GLN A 213 4.23 -5.09 -21.80
CA GLN A 213 3.20 -5.90 -22.48
C GLN A 213 2.24 -6.59 -21.49
N ASN A 214 2.64 -6.74 -20.22
CA ASN A 214 1.94 -7.55 -19.22
C ASN A 214 1.43 -6.74 -18.01
N LEU A 215 1.43 -5.42 -18.09
CA LEU A 215 1.03 -4.57 -16.99
C LEU A 215 -0.45 -4.77 -16.66
N LYS A 216 -0.73 -5.25 -15.45
CA LYS A 216 -2.08 -5.50 -14.95
C LYS A 216 -2.59 -4.38 -14.05
N LYS A 217 -1.68 -3.77 -13.26
CA LYS A 217 -2.02 -2.74 -12.30
C LYS A 217 -1.07 -1.56 -12.41
N ILE A 218 -1.63 -0.36 -12.41
CA ILE A 218 -0.87 0.87 -12.32
C ILE A 218 -1.38 1.73 -11.17
N LEU A 219 -0.45 2.28 -10.38
CA LEU A 219 -0.73 3.33 -9.43
C LEU A 219 -0.03 4.61 -9.89
N ILE A 220 -0.80 5.68 -9.99
CA ILE A 220 -0.33 7.01 -10.37
C ILE A 220 -0.48 7.89 -9.14
N GLY A 221 0.65 8.33 -8.61
CA GLY A 221 0.72 9.26 -7.49
C GLY A 221 0.82 10.71 -7.94
N SER A 222 0.85 11.64 -6.99
CA SER A 222 1.07 13.07 -7.25
C SER A 222 2.35 13.30 -8.05
N GLY A 223 2.36 14.35 -8.87
CA GLY A 223 3.49 14.73 -9.72
C GLY A 223 3.59 14.02 -11.07
N TYR A 224 2.74 13.01 -11.33
CA TYR A 224 2.67 12.30 -12.61
C TYR A 224 1.35 12.53 -13.36
N GLU A 225 0.63 13.57 -13.04
CA GLU A 225 -0.69 13.86 -13.64
C GLU A 225 -0.59 14.09 -15.15
N SER A 226 0.41 14.86 -15.61
CA SER A 226 0.67 15.09 -17.04
C SER A 226 1.08 13.82 -17.78
N LEU A 227 1.81 12.95 -17.08
CA LEU A 227 2.19 11.62 -17.57
C LEU A 227 0.96 10.74 -17.79
N CYS A 228 -0.04 10.85 -16.92
CA CYS A 228 -1.29 10.08 -17.01
C CYS A 228 -1.98 10.30 -18.36
N GLN A 229 -2.01 11.54 -18.85
CA GLN A 229 -2.55 11.86 -20.17
C GLN A 229 -1.77 11.25 -21.32
N SER A 230 -0.44 11.43 -21.27
CA SER A 230 0.45 10.91 -22.33
C SER A 230 0.41 9.39 -22.40
N LEU A 231 0.33 8.72 -21.24
CA LEU A 231 0.24 7.27 -21.12
C LEU A 231 -0.99 6.67 -21.75
N LEU A 232 -2.10 7.27 -21.48
CA LEU A 232 -3.39 6.64 -21.71
C LEU A 232 -4.00 7.06 -23.06
N LEU A 233 -3.45 8.10 -23.68
CA LEU A 233 -3.86 8.58 -25.01
C LEU A 233 -2.91 8.16 -26.14
N SER A 234 -1.77 7.58 -25.83
CA SER A 234 -0.82 7.10 -26.85
C SER A 234 -1.42 5.93 -27.63
N LYS A 235 -1.44 6.05 -28.97
CA LYS A 235 -1.88 4.98 -29.87
C LYS A 235 -0.96 3.73 -29.82
N ASP A 236 0.25 3.92 -29.32
CA ASP A 236 1.29 2.89 -29.24
C ASP A 236 1.20 2.10 -27.92
N TYR A 237 0.30 2.49 -27.02
CA TYR A 237 0.16 1.87 -25.70
C TYR A 237 -0.72 0.62 -25.76
N ASN A 238 -0.11 -0.54 -25.57
CA ASN A 238 -0.77 -1.83 -25.79
C ASN A 238 -1.35 -2.46 -24.50
N CYS A 239 -1.46 -1.72 -23.40
CA CYS A 239 -2.06 -2.25 -22.15
C CYS A 239 -3.59 -2.26 -22.11
N SER A 240 -4.26 -1.88 -23.19
CA SER A 240 -5.73 -1.88 -23.25
C SER A 240 -6.37 -3.24 -22.94
N ASN A 241 -5.64 -4.32 -23.20
CA ASN A 241 -6.08 -5.71 -23.01
C ASN A 241 -5.45 -6.39 -21.77
N THR A 242 -4.61 -5.71 -21.02
CA THR A 242 -3.96 -6.29 -19.83
C THR A 242 -4.21 -5.48 -18.56
N LEU A 243 -4.33 -4.15 -18.67
CA LEU A 243 -4.51 -3.27 -17.51
C LEU A 243 -5.92 -3.39 -16.94
N ASN A 244 -6.02 -4.06 -15.79
CA ASN A 244 -7.30 -4.30 -15.11
C ASN A 244 -7.53 -3.40 -13.90
N THR A 245 -6.48 -2.75 -13.37
CA THR A 245 -6.59 -1.91 -12.17
C THR A 245 -5.84 -0.60 -12.33
N ILE A 246 -6.51 0.51 -12.04
CA ILE A 246 -5.89 1.83 -11.95
C ILE A 246 -6.12 2.39 -10.54
N THR A 247 -5.06 2.91 -9.93
CA THR A 247 -5.14 3.63 -8.66
C THR A 247 -4.62 5.04 -8.84
N PHE A 248 -5.44 6.03 -8.51
CA PHE A 248 -5.06 7.43 -8.37
C PHE A 248 -4.83 7.72 -6.89
N TYR A 249 -3.64 8.23 -6.54
CA TYR A 249 -3.22 8.46 -5.17
C TYR A 249 -2.66 9.86 -5.00
N TYR A 250 -3.34 10.73 -4.24
CA TYR A 250 -3.00 12.17 -4.12
C TYR A 250 -2.91 12.93 -5.45
N VAL A 251 -3.73 12.57 -6.43
CA VAL A 251 -3.75 13.17 -7.77
C VAL A 251 -4.66 14.39 -7.79
N ASP A 252 -4.23 15.44 -8.50
CA ASP A 252 -5.06 16.61 -8.82
C ASP A 252 -5.84 16.37 -10.11
N PHE A 253 -7.15 16.19 -10.02
CA PHE A 253 -8.00 15.89 -11.18
C PHE A 253 -8.24 17.07 -12.13
N ARG A 254 -7.80 18.31 -11.79
CA ARG A 254 -7.85 19.44 -12.73
C ARG A 254 -6.95 19.24 -13.94
N VAL A 255 -5.85 18.53 -13.76
CA VAL A 255 -4.85 18.30 -14.81
C VAL A 255 -5.12 17.04 -15.62
N ILE A 256 -6.06 16.19 -15.22
CA ILE A 256 -6.44 15.00 -15.98
C ILE A 256 -7.61 15.32 -16.91
N ILE A 257 -7.30 15.52 -18.19
CA ILE A 257 -8.29 15.71 -19.25
C ILE A 257 -8.48 14.41 -20.05
N ASN A 258 -9.66 14.23 -20.67
CA ASN A 258 -10.04 13.04 -21.45
C ASN A 258 -10.00 11.70 -20.67
N LEU A 259 -10.25 11.70 -19.35
CA LEU A 259 -10.33 10.50 -18.54
C LEU A 259 -11.40 9.51 -19.08
N ASP A 260 -12.51 10.05 -19.60
CA ASP A 260 -13.56 9.29 -20.28
C ASP A 260 -13.00 8.48 -21.45
N LYS A 261 -12.27 9.12 -22.37
CA LYS A 261 -11.67 8.44 -23.52
C LYS A 261 -10.64 7.38 -23.10
N ILE A 262 -9.87 7.68 -22.08
CA ILE A 262 -8.89 6.76 -21.49
C ILE A 262 -9.58 5.49 -21.00
N LEU A 263 -10.61 5.66 -20.17
CA LEU A 263 -11.32 4.54 -19.54
C LEU A 263 -12.11 3.70 -20.57
N GLU A 264 -12.62 4.36 -21.63
CA GLU A 264 -13.30 3.66 -22.73
C GLU A 264 -12.38 2.75 -23.55
N GLN A 265 -11.08 3.07 -23.63
CA GLN A 265 -10.10 2.26 -24.36
C GLN A 265 -9.67 1.01 -23.59
N LEU A 266 -9.82 0.98 -22.26
CA LEU A 266 -9.40 -0.13 -21.40
C LEU A 266 -10.45 -1.24 -21.38
N ASN A 267 -10.23 -2.28 -22.18
CA ASN A 267 -11.23 -3.34 -22.42
C ASN A 267 -11.41 -4.27 -21.19
N VAL A 268 -10.31 -4.51 -20.45
CA VAL A 268 -10.28 -5.44 -19.31
C VAL A 268 -10.30 -4.75 -17.94
N LEU A 269 -10.59 -3.46 -17.91
CA LEU A 269 -10.61 -2.71 -16.66
C LEU A 269 -11.67 -3.24 -15.69
N GLU A 270 -11.24 -3.70 -14.54
CA GLU A 270 -12.09 -4.29 -13.49
C GLU A 270 -12.27 -3.37 -12.28
N SER A 271 -11.24 -2.55 -11.99
CA SER A 271 -11.27 -1.71 -10.79
C SER A 271 -10.55 -0.38 -10.96
N ILE A 272 -11.14 0.66 -10.38
CA ILE A 272 -10.57 1.99 -10.24
C ILE A 272 -10.56 2.33 -8.75
N HIS A 273 -9.45 2.93 -8.29
CA HIS A 273 -9.30 3.39 -6.92
C HIS A 273 -8.94 4.87 -6.93
N ILE A 274 -9.67 5.69 -6.17
CA ILE A 274 -9.41 7.11 -5.97
C ILE A 274 -9.14 7.31 -4.48
N ILE A 275 -7.90 7.69 -4.14
CA ILE A 275 -7.44 7.74 -2.75
C ILE A 275 -6.78 9.09 -2.50
N ASN A 276 -7.36 9.89 -1.62
CA ASN A 276 -6.87 11.20 -1.20
C ASN A 276 -6.58 12.17 -2.36
N CYS A 277 -7.36 12.04 -3.44
CA CYS A 277 -7.27 12.90 -4.61
C CYS A 277 -8.05 14.19 -4.43
N SER A 278 -7.64 15.26 -5.14
CA SER A 278 -8.24 16.58 -5.03
C SER A 278 -9.02 16.98 -6.30
N PHE A 279 -9.87 18.03 -6.16
CA PHE A 279 -10.65 18.63 -7.24
C PHE A 279 -11.63 17.68 -7.96
N LEU A 280 -12.14 16.69 -7.28
CA LEU A 280 -13.22 15.81 -7.76
C LEU A 280 -14.55 16.57 -7.93
N ASN A 281 -14.66 17.79 -7.36
CA ASN A 281 -15.80 18.67 -7.51
C ASN A 281 -15.80 19.47 -8.84
N ASP A 282 -14.68 19.44 -9.56
CA ASP A 282 -14.56 20.13 -10.82
C ASP A 282 -15.60 19.62 -11.83
N ASN A 283 -16.23 20.56 -12.53
CA ASN A 283 -17.21 20.21 -13.56
C ASN A 283 -16.60 19.35 -14.66
N SER A 284 -15.31 19.53 -14.95
CA SER A 284 -14.58 18.73 -15.93
C SER A 284 -14.53 17.26 -15.53
N PHE A 285 -14.10 16.94 -14.30
CA PHE A 285 -14.10 15.57 -13.81
C PHE A 285 -15.50 14.94 -13.81
N THR A 286 -16.48 15.66 -13.26
CA THR A 286 -17.87 15.19 -13.21
C THR A 286 -18.43 14.91 -14.60
N GLN A 287 -18.15 15.80 -15.57
CA GLN A 287 -18.62 15.64 -16.94
C GLN A 287 -17.97 14.43 -17.63
N GLN A 288 -16.68 14.23 -17.44
CA GLN A 288 -15.97 13.04 -17.96
C GLN A 288 -16.58 11.73 -17.43
N ILE A 289 -16.93 11.67 -16.13
CA ILE A 289 -17.59 10.49 -15.57
C ILE A 289 -19.00 10.27 -16.15
N ILE A 290 -19.76 11.34 -16.39
CA ILE A 290 -21.09 11.26 -17.01
C ILE A 290 -21.00 10.75 -18.44
N ASN A 291 -20.00 11.18 -19.19
CA ASN A 291 -19.81 10.83 -20.61
C ASN A 291 -19.46 9.36 -20.82
N LEU A 292 -19.01 8.64 -19.78
CA LEU A 292 -18.69 7.23 -19.91
C LEU A 292 -19.91 6.43 -20.40
N SER A 293 -19.75 5.65 -21.45
CA SER A 293 -20.73 4.67 -21.91
C SER A 293 -20.79 3.45 -21.03
N LYS A 294 -19.61 3.04 -20.51
CA LYS A 294 -19.44 1.89 -19.59
C LYS A 294 -19.66 2.31 -18.13
N PRO A 295 -20.02 1.39 -17.24
CA PRO A 295 -20.05 1.64 -15.80
C PRO A 295 -18.68 2.10 -15.29
N PHE A 296 -18.66 3.10 -14.40
CA PHE A 296 -17.45 3.53 -13.72
C PHE A 296 -17.17 2.57 -12.55
N LYS A 297 -16.31 1.58 -12.78
CA LYS A 297 -15.99 0.50 -11.83
C LYS A 297 -15.11 0.99 -10.67
N LEU A 298 -15.58 2.00 -9.95
CA LEU A 298 -14.89 2.58 -8.80
C LEU A 298 -15.02 1.66 -7.58
N LYS A 299 -13.95 0.99 -7.22
CA LYS A 299 -13.92 0.08 -6.06
C LYS A 299 -13.49 0.78 -4.76
N SER A 300 -12.65 1.80 -4.86
CA SER A 300 -12.21 2.55 -3.66
C SER A 300 -12.40 4.03 -3.87
N LEU A 301 -13.04 4.67 -2.90
CA LEU A 301 -13.18 6.12 -2.79
C LEU A 301 -12.84 6.52 -1.35
N ILE A 302 -11.63 7.03 -1.15
CA ILE A 302 -11.15 7.54 0.14
C ILE A 302 -10.81 9.01 -0.04
N LEU A 303 -11.51 9.88 0.65
CA LEU A 303 -11.49 11.31 0.45
C LEU A 303 -11.10 12.04 1.72
N ASN A 304 -10.20 13.00 1.56
CA ASN A 304 -9.81 13.97 2.59
C ASN A 304 -10.34 15.39 2.29
N GLU A 305 -11.19 15.53 1.27
CA GLU A 305 -11.80 16.80 0.91
C GLU A 305 -13.33 16.72 0.77
N VAL A 306 -13.94 17.88 0.88
CA VAL A 306 -15.40 18.05 0.79
C VAL A 306 -15.88 17.93 -0.65
N LEU A 307 -16.69 16.92 -0.96
CA LEU A 307 -17.36 16.81 -2.26
C LEU A 307 -18.69 17.56 -2.28
N GLN A 308 -18.97 18.27 -3.36
CA GLN A 308 -20.30 18.86 -3.59
C GLN A 308 -21.34 17.74 -3.76
N PHE A 309 -22.50 17.91 -3.13
CA PHE A 309 -23.58 16.92 -3.15
C PHE A 309 -23.94 16.43 -4.56
N LYS A 310 -24.09 17.36 -5.53
CA LYS A 310 -24.46 17.02 -6.91
C LYS A 310 -23.39 16.19 -7.62
N SER A 311 -22.11 16.51 -7.44
CA SER A 311 -20.98 15.77 -8.03
C SER A 311 -20.89 14.36 -7.43
N PHE A 312 -21.02 14.27 -6.11
CA PHE A 312 -21.02 13.01 -5.39
C PHE A 312 -22.19 12.10 -5.80
N GLN A 313 -23.40 12.66 -5.90
CA GLN A 313 -24.58 11.92 -6.36
C GLN A 313 -24.37 11.35 -7.77
N LYS A 314 -23.84 12.13 -8.71
CA LYS A 314 -23.56 11.67 -10.08
C LYS A 314 -22.51 10.57 -10.10
N LEU A 315 -21.47 10.70 -9.30
CA LEU A 315 -20.44 9.68 -9.15
C LEU A 315 -21.02 8.36 -8.63
N LEU A 316 -21.82 8.40 -7.54
CA LEU A 316 -22.43 7.21 -6.97
C LEU A 316 -23.46 6.55 -7.88
N LEU A 317 -24.19 7.32 -8.69
CA LEU A 317 -25.10 6.76 -9.69
C LEU A 317 -24.38 5.90 -10.75
N LYS A 318 -23.13 6.20 -11.05
CA LYS A 318 -22.31 5.46 -12.02
C LYS A 318 -21.48 4.33 -11.39
N SER A 319 -21.17 4.42 -10.10
CA SER A 319 -20.19 3.56 -9.46
C SER A 319 -20.63 2.89 -8.16
N GLY A 320 -21.75 3.27 -7.58
CA GLY A 320 -22.14 2.83 -6.22
C GLY A 320 -22.19 1.33 -6.03
N ASP A 321 -22.66 0.59 -7.04
CA ASP A 321 -22.74 -0.88 -7.01
C ASP A 321 -21.35 -1.56 -7.01
N TYR A 322 -20.30 -0.86 -7.42
CA TYR A 322 -18.94 -1.38 -7.46
C TYR A 322 -18.11 -1.01 -6.24
N LEU A 323 -18.61 -0.05 -5.40
CA LEU A 323 -17.83 0.51 -4.29
C LEU A 323 -17.69 -0.50 -3.15
N GLU A 324 -16.44 -0.93 -2.92
CA GLU A 324 -16.07 -1.88 -1.87
C GLU A 324 -15.35 -1.19 -0.69
N ASN A 325 -14.58 -0.12 -0.96
CA ASN A 325 -13.83 0.59 0.06
C ASN A 325 -14.23 2.06 0.06
N PHE A 326 -14.75 2.52 1.17
CA PHE A 326 -15.19 3.90 1.33
C PHE A 326 -14.57 4.53 2.58
N GLY A 327 -13.95 5.70 2.40
CA GLY A 327 -13.44 6.52 3.48
C GLY A 327 -13.79 7.98 3.25
N LEU A 328 -14.30 8.67 4.28
CA LEU A 328 -14.68 10.06 4.20
C LEU A 328 -14.44 10.80 5.51
N GLU A 329 -13.78 11.96 5.38
CA GLU A 329 -13.72 12.95 6.45
C GLU A 329 -15.00 13.78 6.41
N LEU A 330 -15.86 13.63 7.43
CA LEU A 330 -17.20 14.24 7.49
C LEU A 330 -17.17 15.68 8.05
N ASN A 331 -16.23 16.50 7.61
CA ASN A 331 -16.10 17.89 8.03
C ASN A 331 -17.06 18.84 7.29
N TYR A 332 -18.35 18.53 7.33
CA TYR A 332 -19.43 19.24 6.64
C TYR A 332 -20.44 19.82 7.61
N GLY A 333 -21.28 20.78 7.16
CA GLY A 333 -22.49 21.14 7.89
C GLY A 333 -23.47 19.95 8.01
N LEU A 334 -24.20 19.88 9.11
CA LEU A 334 -25.05 18.74 9.50
C LEU A 334 -25.97 18.24 8.38
N SER A 335 -26.68 19.14 7.69
CA SER A 335 -27.61 18.79 6.60
C SER A 335 -26.89 18.11 5.43
N SER A 336 -25.70 18.59 5.08
CA SER A 336 -24.91 18.02 4.00
C SER A 336 -24.38 16.62 4.34
N ARG A 337 -23.93 16.40 5.60
CA ARG A 337 -23.50 15.08 6.10
C ARG A 337 -24.63 14.06 6.02
N GLN A 338 -25.82 14.43 6.52
CA GLN A 338 -27.00 13.54 6.52
C GLN A 338 -27.41 13.20 5.07
N ALA A 339 -27.35 14.15 4.17
CA ALA A 339 -27.65 13.96 2.76
C ALA A 339 -26.62 13.03 2.08
N LEU A 340 -25.32 13.23 2.32
CA LEU A 340 -24.24 12.37 1.79
C LEU A 340 -24.35 10.94 2.29
N LEU A 341 -24.53 10.73 3.60
CA LEU A 341 -24.74 9.40 4.18
C LEU A 341 -25.99 8.73 3.58
N GLY A 342 -27.07 9.49 3.39
CA GLY A 342 -28.28 9.00 2.72
C GLY A 342 -28.05 8.51 1.28
N LEU A 343 -27.18 9.18 0.51
CA LEU A 343 -26.78 8.72 -0.82
C LEU A 343 -25.97 7.41 -0.77
N ILE A 344 -25.03 7.30 0.17
CA ILE A 344 -24.22 6.10 0.34
C ILE A 344 -25.11 4.92 0.72
N ILE A 345 -26.00 5.08 1.70
CA ILE A 345 -26.97 4.06 2.11
C ILE A 345 -27.82 3.60 0.91
N LYS A 346 -28.23 4.53 0.06
CA LYS A 346 -29.09 4.24 -1.09
C LYS A 346 -28.36 3.48 -2.19
N HIS A 347 -27.10 3.83 -2.49
CA HIS A 347 -26.39 3.40 -3.70
C HIS A 347 -25.24 2.42 -3.45
N CYS A 348 -24.73 2.29 -2.21
CA CYS A 348 -23.52 1.51 -1.94
C CYS A 348 -23.83 0.36 -0.96
N LYS A 349 -24.05 -0.84 -1.48
CA LYS A 349 -24.37 -2.02 -0.66
C LYS A 349 -23.19 -2.98 -0.48
N ASN A 350 -22.14 -2.82 -1.27
CA ASN A 350 -21.03 -3.77 -1.34
C ASN A 350 -19.79 -3.33 -0.56
N ILE A 351 -19.94 -2.34 0.35
CA ILE A 351 -18.83 -1.81 1.13
C ILE A 351 -18.34 -2.88 2.11
N LYS A 352 -17.02 -3.19 1.99
CA LYS A 352 -16.28 -4.12 2.84
C LYS A 352 -15.37 -3.38 3.82
N PHE A 353 -14.86 -2.22 3.41
CA PHE A 353 -14.02 -1.33 4.19
C PHE A 353 -14.73 0.02 4.34
N LEU A 354 -14.98 0.43 5.59
CA LEU A 354 -15.57 1.71 5.92
C LEU A 354 -14.65 2.46 6.90
N ASP A 355 -14.21 3.66 6.49
CA ASP A 355 -13.41 4.57 7.34
C ASP A 355 -14.11 5.93 7.44
N LEU A 356 -14.56 6.28 8.64
CA LEU A 356 -15.31 7.51 8.91
C LEU A 356 -14.55 8.36 9.93
N CYS A 357 -14.22 9.57 9.52
CA CYS A 357 -13.49 10.52 10.33
C CYS A 357 -14.28 11.82 10.56
N GLU A 358 -14.04 12.47 11.68
CA GLU A 358 -14.47 13.85 11.98
C GLU A 358 -15.99 14.12 11.86
N PHE A 359 -16.81 13.33 12.51
CA PHE A 359 -18.26 13.55 12.53
C PHE A 359 -18.78 13.94 13.93
N GLU A 360 -19.89 14.64 13.95
CA GLU A 360 -20.57 15.06 15.17
C GLU A 360 -21.61 14.04 15.63
N HIS A 361 -21.93 14.04 16.94
CA HIS A 361 -22.91 13.12 17.55
C HIS A 361 -24.29 13.10 16.87
N GLN A 362 -24.70 14.20 16.24
CA GLN A 362 -25.98 14.31 15.54
C GLN A 362 -26.08 13.44 14.28
N THR A 363 -24.95 12.96 13.75
CA THR A 363 -24.89 12.08 12.55
C THR A 363 -24.76 10.60 12.89
N THR A 364 -24.56 10.25 14.17
CA THR A 364 -24.30 8.87 14.61
C THR A 364 -25.41 7.90 14.21
N TYR A 365 -26.66 8.28 14.27
CA TYR A 365 -27.79 7.43 13.85
C TYR A 365 -27.71 7.06 12.37
N LYS A 366 -27.34 8.01 11.51
CA LYS A 366 -27.15 7.74 10.08
C LYS A 366 -25.94 6.83 9.82
N ILE A 367 -24.92 6.89 10.66
CA ILE A 367 -23.79 5.98 10.60
C ILE A 367 -24.22 4.56 10.96
N PHE A 368 -25.07 4.39 11.97
CA PHE A 368 -25.64 3.07 12.30
C PHE A 368 -26.54 2.54 11.17
N ASP A 369 -27.40 3.39 10.58
CA ASP A 369 -28.19 3.02 9.40
C ASP A 369 -27.27 2.53 8.24
N LEU A 370 -26.13 3.20 8.03
CA LEU A 370 -25.15 2.79 7.03
C LEU A 370 -24.52 1.44 7.37
N ILE A 371 -24.03 1.26 8.61
CA ILE A 371 -23.41 0.01 9.07
C ILE A 371 -24.41 -1.16 8.90
N GLU A 372 -25.64 -0.98 9.32
CA GLU A 372 -26.66 -2.01 9.19
C GLU A 372 -26.96 -2.35 7.72
N ASN A 373 -27.00 -1.34 6.84
CA ASN A 373 -27.21 -1.53 5.40
C ASN A 373 -26.11 -2.35 4.71
N ILE A 374 -24.86 -2.23 5.18
CA ILE A 374 -23.69 -2.91 4.60
C ILE A 374 -23.21 -4.09 5.45
N LYS A 375 -23.87 -4.41 6.55
CA LYS A 375 -23.47 -5.36 7.57
C LYS A 375 -23.02 -6.71 7.04
N GLN A 376 -23.68 -7.21 5.99
CA GLN A 376 -23.36 -8.52 5.40
C GLN A 376 -22.00 -8.57 4.71
N ASN A 377 -21.51 -7.42 4.23
CA ASN A 377 -20.26 -7.32 3.47
C ASN A 377 -19.11 -6.68 4.27
N LEU A 378 -19.41 -6.02 5.39
CA LEU A 378 -18.45 -5.24 6.15
C LEU A 378 -17.43 -6.11 6.88
N ASN A 379 -16.15 -5.98 6.50
CA ASN A 379 -15.03 -6.69 7.11
C ASN A 379 -14.14 -5.77 7.92
N TYR A 380 -14.07 -4.48 7.56
CA TYR A 380 -13.19 -3.49 8.17
C TYR A 380 -13.98 -2.23 8.50
N LEU A 381 -13.95 -1.81 9.76
CA LEU A 381 -14.58 -0.58 10.24
C LEU A 381 -13.57 0.26 11.01
N SER A 382 -13.41 1.52 10.59
CA SER A 382 -12.67 2.54 11.31
C SER A 382 -13.59 3.72 11.64
N ILE A 383 -13.61 4.12 12.90
CA ILE A 383 -14.38 5.25 13.40
C ILE A 383 -13.44 6.17 14.19
N ASN A 384 -13.34 7.43 13.75
CA ASN A 384 -12.49 8.43 14.37
C ASN A 384 -13.29 9.73 14.65
N ILE A 385 -13.47 10.04 15.93
CA ILE A 385 -14.15 11.27 16.39
C ILE A 385 -13.11 12.24 16.96
N TRP A 386 -12.49 13.03 16.09
CA TRP A 386 -11.38 13.91 16.53
C TRP A 386 -11.79 15.33 16.90
N LYS A 387 -12.86 15.90 16.32
CA LYS A 387 -13.17 17.35 16.39
C LYS A 387 -14.51 17.72 17.02
N ASP A 388 -15.23 16.82 17.67
CA ASP A 388 -16.51 17.17 18.30
C ASP A 388 -16.27 18.00 19.59
N ASN A 389 -16.86 19.19 19.70
CA ASN A 389 -16.87 19.99 20.94
C ASN A 389 -17.50 19.21 22.11
N ASN A 390 -18.28 18.17 21.81
CA ASN A 390 -18.90 17.24 22.75
C ASN A 390 -18.36 15.80 22.57
N LEU A 391 -17.03 15.64 22.48
CA LEU A 391 -16.32 14.35 22.25
C LEU A 391 -16.86 13.20 23.10
N THR A 392 -17.25 13.47 24.33
CA THR A 392 -17.77 12.46 25.25
C THR A 392 -19.17 11.95 24.87
N ILE A 393 -20.05 12.82 24.36
CA ILE A 393 -21.43 12.43 23.98
C ILE A 393 -21.40 11.54 22.74
N GLY A 394 -20.71 11.97 21.69
CA GLY A 394 -20.60 11.19 20.43
C GLY A 394 -19.95 9.84 20.66
N SER A 395 -18.84 9.80 21.42
CA SER A 395 -18.14 8.58 21.79
C SER A 395 -19.03 7.63 22.62
N SER A 396 -19.81 8.16 23.57
CA SER A 396 -20.73 7.38 24.38
C SER A 396 -21.84 6.73 23.54
N ILE A 397 -22.44 7.50 22.62
CA ILE A 397 -23.48 6.97 21.72
C ILE A 397 -22.91 5.86 20.84
N ILE A 398 -21.70 6.05 20.29
CA ILE A 398 -21.05 5.02 19.47
C ILE A 398 -20.82 3.76 20.30
N LEU A 399 -20.16 3.84 21.44
CA LEU A 399 -19.83 2.65 22.22
C LEU A 399 -21.06 1.88 22.69
N LYS A 400 -22.11 2.55 23.12
CA LYS A 400 -23.33 1.91 23.61
C LYS A 400 -24.10 1.15 22.53
N ASN A 401 -24.04 1.62 21.27
CA ASN A 401 -24.87 1.05 20.19
C ASN A 401 -24.07 0.24 19.18
N LEU A 402 -22.76 0.44 19.06
CA LEU A 402 -21.92 -0.18 18.04
C LEU A 402 -21.92 -1.71 18.16
N GLY A 403 -21.86 -2.25 19.39
CA GLY A 403 -21.83 -3.69 19.59
C GLY A 403 -22.99 -4.44 18.94
N GLN A 404 -24.18 -3.82 18.91
CA GLN A 404 -25.38 -4.39 18.29
C GLN A 404 -25.40 -4.23 16.76
N ALA A 405 -24.83 -3.13 16.26
CA ALA A 405 -24.80 -2.81 14.85
C ALA A 405 -23.74 -3.62 14.05
N LEU A 406 -22.69 -4.11 14.71
CA LEU A 406 -21.59 -4.83 14.05
C LEU A 406 -22.06 -6.15 13.39
N PRO A 407 -21.41 -6.59 12.29
CA PRO A 407 -21.59 -7.93 11.74
C PRO A 407 -21.10 -8.99 12.73
N SER A 408 -21.64 -10.21 12.64
CA SER A 408 -21.23 -11.33 13.51
C SER A 408 -19.75 -11.68 13.41
N LYS A 409 -19.12 -11.37 12.27
CA LYS A 409 -17.69 -11.50 12.02
C LYS A 409 -17.13 -10.23 11.43
N LEU A 410 -16.13 -9.65 12.10
CA LEU A 410 -15.42 -8.45 11.65
C LEU A 410 -13.92 -8.72 11.72
N GLU A 411 -13.20 -8.51 10.62
CA GLU A 411 -11.75 -8.74 10.57
C GLU A 411 -10.98 -7.66 11.35
N TYR A 412 -11.43 -6.41 11.27
CA TYR A 412 -10.74 -5.30 11.90
C TYR A 412 -11.71 -4.22 12.37
N LEU A 413 -11.56 -3.81 13.63
CA LEU A 413 -12.26 -2.67 14.21
C LEU A 413 -11.23 -1.67 14.77
N SER A 414 -11.24 -0.44 14.25
CA SER A 414 -10.44 0.69 14.75
C SER A 414 -11.33 1.76 15.34
N LEU A 415 -11.10 2.11 16.59
CA LEU A 415 -11.85 3.13 17.32
C LEU A 415 -10.89 4.18 17.87
N ILE A 416 -11.07 5.45 17.47
CA ILE A 416 -10.35 6.61 18.02
C ILE A 416 -11.36 7.53 18.63
N LEU A 417 -11.57 7.44 19.97
CA LEU A 417 -12.62 8.14 20.69
C LEU A 417 -12.24 8.40 22.15
N THR A 418 -13.04 9.27 22.81
CA THR A 418 -12.98 9.42 24.26
C THR A 418 -13.80 8.32 24.92
N VAL A 419 -13.15 7.42 25.64
CA VAL A 419 -13.78 6.24 26.23
C VAL A 419 -14.07 6.44 27.71
N LYS A 420 -15.34 6.25 28.10
CA LYS A 420 -15.75 6.10 29.50
C LYS A 420 -15.89 4.64 29.84
N GLU A 421 -15.50 4.26 31.05
CA GLU A 421 -15.51 2.89 31.54
C GLU A 421 -16.89 2.22 31.39
N SER A 422 -17.96 2.93 31.80
CA SER A 422 -19.35 2.44 31.68
C SER A 422 -19.77 2.17 30.24
N ASP A 423 -19.34 3.02 29.31
CA ASP A 423 -19.72 2.93 27.91
C ASP A 423 -18.95 1.79 27.21
N PHE A 424 -17.69 1.59 27.59
CA PHE A 424 -16.89 0.49 27.08
C PHE A 424 -17.39 -0.87 27.58
N LYS A 425 -17.81 -0.93 28.84
CA LYS A 425 -18.48 -2.12 29.40
C LYS A 425 -19.75 -2.47 28.61
N ALA A 426 -20.61 -1.48 28.32
CA ALA A 426 -21.79 -1.67 27.51
C ALA A 426 -21.43 -2.16 26.08
N PHE A 427 -20.36 -1.62 25.46
CA PHE A 427 -19.89 -2.11 24.17
C PHE A 427 -19.52 -3.60 24.24
N LEU A 428 -18.75 -4.02 25.23
CA LEU A 428 -18.34 -5.42 25.38
C LEU A 428 -19.53 -6.35 25.65
N GLU A 429 -20.50 -5.91 26.44
CA GLU A 429 -21.74 -6.66 26.70
C GLU A 429 -22.57 -6.82 25.42
N ASN A 430 -22.70 -5.76 24.62
CA ASN A 430 -23.48 -5.77 23.37
C ASN A 430 -22.75 -6.45 22.19
N SER A 431 -21.45 -6.69 22.29
CA SER A 431 -20.63 -7.32 21.23
C SER A 431 -20.24 -8.77 21.53
N GLN A 432 -20.91 -9.44 22.48
CA GLN A 432 -20.56 -10.82 22.89
C GLN A 432 -20.68 -11.84 21.75
N ASP A 433 -21.63 -11.64 20.84
CA ASP A 433 -21.88 -12.48 19.68
C ASP A 433 -21.10 -12.05 18.43
N VAL A 434 -20.29 -10.99 18.54
CA VAL A 434 -19.48 -10.47 17.44
C VAL A 434 -18.06 -11.01 17.53
N PHE A 435 -17.60 -11.67 16.48
CA PHE A 435 -16.18 -12.06 16.38
C PHE A 435 -15.38 -10.94 15.73
N ILE A 436 -14.52 -10.26 16.53
CA ILE A 436 -13.56 -9.24 16.04
C ILE A 436 -12.18 -9.86 16.05
N ASN A 437 -11.57 -10.05 14.87
CA ASN A 437 -10.24 -10.65 14.77
C ASN A 437 -9.15 -9.71 15.29
N LYS A 438 -9.21 -8.42 14.94
CA LYS A 438 -8.27 -7.40 15.42
C LYS A 438 -9.01 -6.16 15.88
N LEU A 439 -8.83 -5.78 17.16
CA LEU A 439 -9.39 -4.59 17.78
C LEU A 439 -8.27 -3.58 18.09
N LEU A 440 -8.34 -2.40 17.50
CA LEU A 440 -7.48 -1.25 17.82
C LEU A 440 -8.31 -0.17 18.50
N ILE A 441 -7.92 0.22 19.70
CA ILE A 441 -8.53 1.35 20.41
C ILE A 441 -7.46 2.36 20.74
N LYS A 442 -7.59 3.57 20.20
CA LYS A 442 -6.75 4.71 20.54
C LYS A 442 -7.55 5.68 21.43
N LEU A 443 -7.17 5.72 22.70
CA LEU A 443 -7.81 6.57 23.69
C LEU A 443 -7.45 8.04 23.46
N GLN A 444 -8.46 8.89 23.43
CA GLN A 444 -8.29 10.34 23.37
C GLN A 444 -8.22 10.92 24.78
N ARG A 445 -7.81 12.20 24.86
CA ARG A 445 -7.70 12.94 26.12
C ARG A 445 -9.04 12.94 26.86
N GLY A 446 -9.02 12.62 28.16
CA GLY A 446 -10.21 12.52 29.00
C GLY A 446 -10.86 11.13 29.03
N SER A 447 -10.23 10.12 28.43
CA SER A 447 -10.64 8.72 28.54
C SER A 447 -10.28 8.13 29.89
N ASP A 448 -11.10 7.16 30.33
CA ASP A 448 -10.83 6.36 31.53
C ASP A 448 -9.86 5.21 31.20
N ASN A 449 -9.28 4.58 32.22
CA ASN A 449 -8.42 3.41 32.03
C ASN A 449 -9.26 2.13 31.87
N ILE A 450 -9.24 1.57 30.66
CA ILE A 450 -10.02 0.38 30.31
C ILE A 450 -9.16 -0.91 30.19
N SER A 451 -7.90 -0.86 30.57
CA SER A 451 -6.95 -1.97 30.37
C SER A 451 -7.41 -3.28 30.99
N HIS A 452 -8.10 -3.25 32.16
CA HIS A 452 -8.59 -4.44 32.83
C HIS A 452 -9.75 -5.11 32.07
N TYR A 453 -10.65 -4.32 31.45
CA TYR A 453 -11.74 -4.86 30.64
C TYR A 453 -11.22 -5.51 29.35
N ILE A 454 -10.19 -4.94 28.74
CA ILE A 454 -9.55 -5.55 27.56
C ILE A 454 -8.93 -6.91 27.93
N LYS A 455 -8.22 -6.99 29.05
CA LYS A 455 -7.67 -8.26 29.54
C LYS A 455 -8.74 -9.31 29.82
N GLU A 456 -9.81 -8.93 30.48
CA GLU A 456 -10.95 -9.83 30.76
C GLU A 456 -11.63 -10.32 29.48
N TYR A 457 -11.79 -9.45 28.49
CA TYR A 457 -12.37 -9.78 27.20
C TYR A 457 -11.52 -10.79 26.43
N ILE A 458 -10.19 -10.62 26.42
CA ILE A 458 -9.24 -11.54 25.78
C ILE A 458 -9.30 -12.92 26.48
N MET A 459 -9.21 -12.96 27.81
CA MET A 459 -9.27 -14.20 28.58
C MET A 459 -10.56 -14.99 28.38
N LYS A 460 -11.70 -14.29 28.29
CA LYS A 460 -13.00 -14.95 28.00
C LYS A 460 -13.08 -15.55 26.61
N ARG A 461 -12.30 -15.06 25.64
CA ARG A 461 -12.26 -15.58 24.27
C ARG A 461 -11.32 -16.75 24.07
N GLU A 462 -10.22 -16.78 24.81
CA GLU A 462 -9.27 -17.92 24.78
C GLU A 462 -9.88 -19.19 25.39
N ASN A 463 -10.97 -19.04 26.18
CA ASN A 463 -11.67 -20.14 26.83
C ASN A 463 -12.95 -20.61 26.08
N LYS A 464 -13.28 -20.00 24.93
CA LYS A 464 -14.35 -20.44 24.02
C LYS A 464 -13.76 -21.06 22.75
#